data_dbaef18a2e3867e5723e446b7a7c6ff2
#
_entry.id   dbaef18a2e3867e5723e446b7a7c6ff2
#
_cell.length_a   1.000
_cell.length_b   1.000
_cell.length_c   1.000
_cell.angle_alpha   90.00
_cell.angle_beta   90.00
_cell.angle_gamma   90.00
#
_symmetry.space_group_name_H-M   'P 1'
#
loop_
_entity.id
_entity.type
_entity.pdbx_description
1 polymer ?
#
loop_
_entity_poly.entity_id
_entity_poly.type
_entity_poly.pdbx_seq_one_letter_code
_entity_poly.pdbx_strand_id
1 'polypeptide(L)'
;MTVSRRLLFFAPLLTVPLFAAPAAAATRETDVSKVYVFLDNFLRMSPAERARLKVDFYLTQNGNPPKGVKAWWIDKDGKRTDVPIAADGRFEKEPTLKQLVEKSKMVFEGPNAGGFSVRIGLVWGSKPAIEMDAKAVANYLSDANAIVKKAAGKFGMVAP
;
A
#
# COMPACT_ATOMS: atom_id res chain seq x y z
N MET A 1 -12.45 77.23 -35.44
CA MET A 1 -11.57 76.51 -34.53
C MET A 1 -12.42 75.50 -33.72
N THR A 2 -12.42 74.26 -34.14
CA THR A 2 -13.32 73.22 -33.57
C THR A 2 -12.45 72.21 -32.82
N VAL A 3 -12.57 72.16 -31.50
CA VAL A 3 -11.80 71.25 -30.61
C VAL A 3 -12.62 69.99 -30.44
N SER A 4 -12.15 68.87 -31.03
CA SER A 4 -12.70 67.52 -30.83
C SER A 4 -12.22 66.95 -29.53
N ARG A 5 -13.11 66.72 -28.58
CA ARG A 5 -12.87 65.96 -27.37
C ARG A 5 -13.03 64.46 -27.67
N ARG A 6 -11.91 63.71 -27.65
CA ARG A 6 -11.90 62.25 -27.66
C ARG A 6 -12.14 61.74 -26.23
N LEU A 7 -13.28 61.07 -26.02
CA LEU A 7 -13.61 60.33 -24.83
C LEU A 7 -12.90 58.97 -24.88
N LEU A 8 -11.91 58.75 -23.98
CA LEU A 8 -11.29 57.47 -23.75
C LEU A 8 -12.17 56.67 -22.78
N PHE A 9 -12.82 55.61 -23.30
CA PHE A 9 -13.49 54.62 -22.47
C PHE A 9 -12.47 53.67 -21.90
N PHE A 10 -12.20 53.73 -20.59
CA PHE A 10 -11.49 52.69 -19.85
C PHE A 10 -12.50 51.58 -19.52
N ALA A 11 -12.39 50.43 -20.15
CA ALA A 11 -13.10 49.21 -19.75
C ALA A 11 -12.38 48.55 -18.56
N PRO A 12 -13.05 48.33 -17.44
CA PRO A 12 -12.43 47.54 -16.34
C PRO A 12 -12.31 46.08 -16.75
N LEU A 13 -11.05 45.55 -16.81
CA LEU A 13 -10.79 44.13 -16.91
C LEU A 13 -11.27 43.43 -15.62
N LEU A 14 -12.41 42.75 -15.68
CA LEU A 14 -12.88 41.84 -14.65
C LEU A 14 -11.97 40.60 -14.67
N THR A 15 -10.96 40.56 -13.79
CA THR A 15 -10.22 39.33 -13.49
C THR A 15 -11.08 38.40 -12.67
N VAL A 16 -11.67 37.40 -13.31
CA VAL A 16 -12.38 36.31 -12.62
C VAL A 16 -11.31 35.42 -11.99
N PRO A 17 -11.26 35.24 -10.65
CA PRO A 17 -10.35 34.30 -10.03
C PRO A 17 -10.76 32.89 -10.46
N LEU A 18 -9.84 32.21 -11.17
CA LEU A 18 -9.98 30.80 -11.50
C LEU A 18 -9.78 30.02 -10.20
N PHE A 19 -10.85 29.70 -9.49
CA PHE A 19 -10.80 28.75 -8.41
C PHE A 19 -10.48 27.39 -9.02
N ALA A 20 -9.21 26.95 -8.85
CA ALA A 20 -8.84 25.58 -9.16
C ALA A 20 -9.69 24.66 -8.27
N ALA A 21 -10.65 23.95 -8.86
CA ALA A 21 -11.41 22.93 -8.17
C ALA A 21 -10.41 21.91 -7.58
N PRO A 22 -10.52 21.54 -6.31
CA PRO A 22 -9.66 20.50 -5.74
C PRO A 22 -9.83 19.24 -6.60
N ALA A 23 -8.73 18.69 -7.07
CA ALA A 23 -8.75 17.42 -7.80
C ALA A 23 -9.49 16.40 -6.94
N ALA A 24 -10.60 15.88 -7.44
CA ALA A 24 -11.41 14.90 -6.72
C ALA A 24 -10.52 13.71 -6.38
N ALA A 25 -10.48 13.33 -5.11
CA ALA A 25 -9.72 12.17 -4.67
C ALA A 25 -10.31 10.93 -5.37
N ALA A 26 -9.47 10.24 -6.13
CA ALA A 26 -9.86 8.99 -6.77
C ALA A 26 -9.95 7.89 -5.72
N THR A 27 -10.97 7.03 -5.84
CA THR A 27 -11.15 5.86 -4.98
C THR A 27 -10.95 4.60 -5.80
N ARG A 28 -10.22 3.64 -5.25
CA ARG A 28 -10.01 2.31 -5.84
C ARG A 28 -10.34 1.23 -4.83
N GLU A 29 -11.12 0.26 -5.27
CA GLU A 29 -11.49 -0.91 -4.47
C GLU A 29 -10.87 -2.18 -5.06
N THR A 30 -10.43 -3.10 -4.18
CA THR A 30 -9.92 -4.42 -4.55
C THR A 30 -10.16 -5.41 -3.40
N ASP A 31 -10.01 -6.71 -3.64
CA ASP A 31 -10.08 -7.69 -2.56
C ASP A 31 -8.85 -7.58 -1.65
N VAL A 32 -9.04 -7.68 -0.33
CA VAL A 32 -7.95 -7.66 0.66
C VAL A 32 -6.90 -8.74 0.36
N SER A 33 -7.33 -9.91 -0.10
CA SER A 33 -6.44 -11.02 -0.47
C SER A 33 -5.53 -10.72 -1.68
N LYS A 34 -5.90 -9.76 -2.54
CA LYS A 34 -5.05 -9.31 -3.66
C LYS A 34 -4.00 -8.30 -3.21
N VAL A 35 -4.23 -7.63 -2.10
CA VAL A 35 -3.28 -6.68 -1.49
C VAL A 35 -2.28 -7.44 -0.62
N TYR A 36 -2.79 -8.36 0.21
CA TYR A 36 -1.99 -9.16 1.14
C TYR A 36 -1.76 -10.57 0.58
N VAL A 37 -1.07 -10.60 -0.56
CA VAL A 37 -0.80 -11.86 -1.28
C VAL A 37 -0.03 -12.83 -0.39
N PHE A 38 -0.45 -14.10 -0.35
CA PHE A 38 0.12 -15.19 0.47
C PHE A 38 -0.07 -15.07 2.00
N LEU A 39 -0.59 -13.96 2.51
CA LEU A 39 -0.77 -13.79 3.94
C LEU A 39 -1.72 -14.84 4.54
N ASP A 40 -2.74 -15.24 3.82
CA ASP A 40 -3.66 -16.30 4.26
C ASP A 40 -2.94 -17.63 4.50
N ASN A 41 -2.07 -18.05 3.61
CA ASN A 41 -1.25 -19.25 3.76
C ASN A 41 -0.26 -19.11 4.92
N PHE A 42 0.38 -17.94 5.04
CA PHE A 42 1.27 -17.65 6.15
C PHE A 42 0.55 -17.73 7.50
N LEU A 43 -0.66 -17.17 7.61
CA LEU A 43 -1.45 -17.20 8.85
C LEU A 43 -1.98 -18.59 9.20
N ARG A 44 -2.09 -19.51 8.24
CA ARG A 44 -2.43 -20.92 8.47
C ARG A 44 -1.29 -21.76 9.00
N MET A 45 -0.04 -21.28 8.88
CA MET A 45 1.11 -21.96 9.47
C MET A 45 1.05 -21.92 10.99
N SER A 46 1.67 -22.90 11.65
CA SER A 46 1.74 -22.94 13.13
C SER A 46 2.46 -21.70 13.68
N PRO A 47 2.14 -21.25 14.90
CA PRO A 47 2.84 -20.12 15.53
C PRO A 47 4.36 -20.33 15.62
N ALA A 48 4.82 -21.56 15.85
CA ALA A 48 6.24 -21.88 15.92
C ALA A 48 6.96 -21.68 14.58
N GLU A 49 6.31 -22.02 13.45
CA GLU A 49 6.85 -21.80 12.11
C GLU A 49 6.91 -20.30 11.77
N ARG A 50 5.91 -19.51 12.23
CA ARG A 50 5.84 -18.08 11.98
C ARG A 50 6.72 -17.23 12.91
N ALA A 51 7.14 -17.77 14.05
CA ALA A 51 7.84 -17.01 15.08
C ALA A 51 9.16 -16.37 14.62
N ARG A 52 9.78 -16.93 13.57
CA ARG A 52 11.08 -16.48 13.06
C ARG A 52 11.00 -15.51 11.89
N LEU A 53 9.83 -15.37 11.28
CA LEU A 53 9.65 -14.55 10.08
C LEU A 53 8.41 -13.67 10.23
N LYS A 54 8.58 -12.38 10.00
CA LYS A 54 7.49 -11.43 9.87
C LYS A 54 7.37 -11.02 8.41
N VAL A 55 6.14 -10.91 7.94
CA VAL A 55 5.83 -10.45 6.58
C VAL A 55 5.26 -9.05 6.68
N ASP A 56 5.94 -8.06 6.12
CA ASP A 56 5.44 -6.69 6.03
C ASP A 56 5.00 -6.39 4.60
N PHE A 57 3.94 -5.60 4.45
CA PHE A 57 3.40 -5.19 3.16
C PHE A 57 3.54 -3.68 3.00
N TYR A 58 4.03 -3.24 1.85
CA TYR A 58 4.29 -1.84 1.57
C TYR A 58 3.52 -1.40 0.34
N LEU A 59 2.68 -0.39 0.49
CA LEU A 59 2.06 0.27 -0.65
C LEU A 59 3.08 1.16 -1.34
N THR A 60 3.17 1.05 -2.66
CA THR A 60 4.04 1.89 -3.47
C THR A 60 3.30 2.47 -4.65
N GLN A 61 3.72 3.63 -5.09
CA GLN A 61 3.26 4.28 -6.31
C GLN A 61 4.49 4.72 -7.10
N ASN A 62 4.66 4.18 -8.31
CA ASN A 62 5.87 4.39 -9.11
C ASN A 62 7.17 4.06 -8.34
N GLY A 63 7.15 2.99 -7.54
CA GLY A 63 8.30 2.55 -6.75
C GLY A 63 8.57 3.33 -5.45
N ASN A 64 7.82 4.41 -5.19
CA ASN A 64 7.97 5.24 -3.99
C ASN A 64 6.79 5.05 -3.02
N PRO A 65 6.96 5.36 -1.72
CA PRO A 65 5.85 5.44 -0.80
C PRO A 65 4.79 6.45 -1.29
N PRO A 66 3.49 6.11 -1.25
CA PRO A 66 2.44 6.99 -1.74
C PRO A 66 2.24 8.18 -0.78
N LYS A 67 1.90 9.34 -1.33
CA LYS A 67 1.60 10.54 -0.54
C LYS A 67 0.10 10.84 -0.53
N GLY A 68 -0.43 11.19 0.64
CA GLY A 68 -1.83 11.61 0.77
C GLY A 68 -2.85 10.52 0.48
N VAL A 69 -2.47 9.24 0.64
CA VAL A 69 -3.34 8.09 0.46
C VAL A 69 -3.89 7.64 1.79
N LYS A 70 -5.21 7.44 1.85
CA LYS A 70 -5.90 6.76 2.93
C LYS A 70 -6.27 5.36 2.50
N ALA A 71 -6.24 4.42 3.43
CA ALA A 71 -6.64 3.04 3.18
C ALA A 71 -7.53 2.51 4.30
N TRP A 72 -8.49 1.69 3.95
CA TRP A 72 -9.34 0.97 4.90
C TRP A 72 -9.86 -0.29 4.24
N TRP A 73 -10.27 -1.26 5.02
CA TRP A 73 -11.06 -2.38 4.51
C TRP A 73 -12.50 -2.35 5.00
N ILE A 74 -13.36 -2.99 4.26
CA ILE A 74 -14.77 -3.18 4.55
C ILE A 74 -15.02 -4.67 4.61
N ASP A 75 -15.47 -5.15 5.75
CA ASP A 75 -15.81 -6.54 5.97
C ASP A 75 -17.16 -6.88 5.30
N LYS A 76 -17.51 -8.16 5.23
CA LYS A 76 -18.78 -8.61 4.66
C LYS A 76 -20.02 -8.02 5.35
N ASP A 77 -19.92 -7.74 6.63
CA ASP A 77 -20.96 -7.10 7.45
C ASP A 77 -21.01 -5.56 7.29
N GLY A 78 -20.20 -5.01 6.38
CA GLY A 78 -20.11 -3.58 6.11
C GLY A 78 -19.25 -2.81 7.12
N LYS A 79 -18.62 -3.46 8.07
CA LYS A 79 -17.76 -2.79 9.05
C LYS A 79 -16.50 -2.26 8.40
N ARG A 80 -16.29 -0.95 8.51
CA ARG A 80 -15.07 -0.28 8.08
C ARG A 80 -13.98 -0.36 9.15
N THR A 81 -12.76 -0.62 8.71
CA THR A 81 -11.56 -0.58 9.55
C THR A 81 -10.46 0.19 8.81
N ASP A 82 -10.01 1.29 9.38
CA ASP A 82 -8.94 2.09 8.80
C ASP A 82 -7.59 1.36 8.93
N VAL A 83 -6.78 1.48 7.87
CA VAL A 83 -5.45 0.88 7.75
C VAL A 83 -4.43 2.00 7.61
N PRO A 84 -3.77 2.42 8.69
CA PRO A 84 -2.73 3.42 8.61
C PRO A 84 -1.58 2.96 7.71
N ILE A 85 -1.00 3.91 6.97
CA ILE A 85 0.16 3.69 6.12
C ILE A 85 1.30 4.54 6.68
N ALA A 86 2.39 3.90 7.05
CA ALA A 86 3.58 4.57 7.54
C ALA A 86 4.28 5.39 6.44
N ALA A 87 5.20 6.26 6.82
CA ALA A 87 5.92 7.15 5.89
C ALA A 87 6.72 6.39 4.81
N ASP A 88 7.14 5.16 5.08
CA ASP A 88 7.81 4.25 4.14
C ASP A 88 6.85 3.45 3.26
N GLY A 89 5.54 3.67 3.41
CA GLY A 89 4.48 2.96 2.70
C GLY A 89 3.99 1.68 3.38
N ARG A 90 4.54 1.28 4.50
CA ARG A 90 4.17 0.06 5.22
C ARG A 90 2.76 0.17 5.78
N PHE A 91 1.95 -0.88 5.58
CA PHE A 91 0.67 -0.99 6.27
C PHE A 91 0.91 -1.31 7.74
N GLU A 92 0.37 -0.48 8.63
CA GLU A 92 0.53 -0.66 10.08
C GLU A 92 -0.48 -1.65 10.67
N LYS A 93 -1.39 -2.14 9.85
CA LYS A 93 -2.41 -3.09 10.26
C LYS A 93 -2.56 -4.20 9.22
N GLU A 94 -2.61 -5.42 9.69
CA GLU A 94 -2.82 -6.60 8.88
C GLU A 94 -4.24 -7.14 9.05
N PRO A 95 -4.84 -7.69 7.98
CA PRO A 95 -6.13 -8.35 8.08
C PRO A 95 -6.01 -9.70 8.79
N THR A 96 -7.09 -10.12 9.39
CA THR A 96 -7.22 -11.47 9.95
C THR A 96 -7.40 -12.51 8.84
N LEU A 97 -7.13 -13.78 9.15
CA LEU A 97 -7.40 -14.89 8.24
C LEU A 97 -8.86 -14.91 7.78
N LYS A 98 -9.80 -14.58 8.66
CA LYS A 98 -11.22 -14.47 8.33
C LYS A 98 -11.47 -13.45 7.23
N GLN A 99 -10.92 -12.24 7.36
CA GLN A 99 -11.07 -11.15 6.38
C GLN A 99 -10.47 -11.50 5.01
N LEU A 100 -9.35 -12.22 4.98
CA LEU A 100 -8.73 -12.71 3.75
C LEU A 100 -9.59 -13.76 3.04
N VAL A 101 -10.11 -14.73 3.79
CA VAL A 101 -10.94 -15.83 3.26
C VAL A 101 -12.30 -15.33 2.79
N GLU A 102 -12.92 -14.44 3.55
CA GLU A 102 -14.21 -13.84 3.22
C GLU A 102 -14.12 -12.76 2.12
N LYS A 103 -12.92 -12.47 1.64
CA LYS A 103 -12.65 -11.48 0.59
C LYS A 103 -13.19 -10.09 0.94
N SER A 104 -12.96 -9.64 2.17
CA SER A 104 -13.19 -8.24 2.56
C SER A 104 -12.59 -7.30 1.51
N LYS A 105 -13.18 -6.13 1.33
CA LYS A 105 -12.74 -5.17 0.33
C LYS A 105 -11.72 -4.20 0.90
N MET A 106 -10.62 -3.99 0.21
CA MET A 106 -9.64 -2.94 0.50
C MET A 106 -9.94 -1.74 -0.37
N VAL A 107 -10.04 -0.58 0.25
CA VAL A 107 -10.32 0.69 -0.43
C VAL A 107 -9.13 1.62 -0.23
N PHE A 108 -8.70 2.24 -1.32
CA PHE A 108 -7.68 3.28 -1.34
C PHE A 108 -8.31 4.57 -1.83
N GLU A 109 -8.07 5.67 -1.15
CA GLU A 109 -8.50 7.02 -1.52
C GLU A 109 -7.28 7.94 -1.55
N GLY A 110 -7.10 8.68 -2.63
CA GLY A 110 -6.01 9.64 -2.73
C GLY A 110 -5.86 10.23 -4.13
N PRO A 111 -4.96 11.21 -4.28
CA PRO A 111 -4.63 11.74 -5.59
C PRO A 111 -4.01 10.60 -6.42
N ASN A 112 -4.57 10.33 -7.60
CA ASN A 112 -4.12 9.26 -8.49
C ASN A 112 -4.22 7.84 -7.87
N ALA A 113 -5.36 7.46 -7.31
CA ALA A 113 -5.58 6.12 -6.75
C ALA A 113 -5.39 4.94 -7.75
N GLY A 114 -4.94 5.23 -8.98
CA GLY A 114 -4.44 4.27 -9.96
C GLY A 114 -2.92 4.06 -9.85
N GLY A 115 -2.44 2.88 -10.28
CA GLY A 115 -1.00 2.61 -10.36
C GLY A 115 -0.34 2.22 -9.04
N PHE A 116 -1.11 1.84 -8.03
CA PHE A 116 -0.55 1.26 -6.81
C PHE A 116 -0.04 -0.15 -7.06
N SER A 117 1.11 -0.43 -6.46
CA SER A 117 1.70 -1.76 -6.34
C SER A 117 1.93 -2.08 -4.87
N VAL A 118 1.96 -3.35 -4.54
CA VAL A 118 2.28 -3.81 -3.19
C VAL A 118 3.59 -4.58 -3.23
N ARG A 119 4.55 -4.13 -2.43
CA ARG A 119 5.81 -4.82 -2.21
C ARG A 119 5.73 -5.61 -0.91
N ILE A 120 6.20 -6.83 -0.93
CA ILE A 120 6.29 -7.69 0.26
C ILE A 120 7.70 -7.57 0.81
N GLY A 121 7.81 -7.29 2.10
CA GLY A 121 9.04 -7.32 2.88
C GLY A 121 9.04 -8.52 3.81
N LEU A 122 10.14 -9.24 3.84
CA LEU A 122 10.37 -10.32 4.80
C LEU A 122 11.32 -9.79 5.86
N VAL A 123 10.87 -9.78 7.11
CA VAL A 123 11.64 -9.30 8.25
C VAL A 123 11.94 -10.49 9.15
N TRP A 124 13.22 -10.71 9.40
CA TRP A 124 13.61 -11.75 10.32
C TRP A 124 13.30 -11.33 11.77
N GLY A 125 12.74 -12.22 12.57
CA GLY A 125 12.27 -11.91 13.93
C GLY A 125 13.37 -11.65 14.95
N SER A 126 14.65 -11.96 14.63
CA SER A 126 15.81 -11.56 15.42
C SER A 126 16.61 -10.49 14.68
N LYS A 127 17.06 -9.44 15.36
CA LYS A 127 18.02 -8.50 14.78
C LYS A 127 19.26 -9.28 14.36
N PRO A 128 19.72 -9.17 13.09
CA PRO A 128 20.97 -9.78 12.70
C PRO A 128 22.07 -9.22 13.60
N ALA A 129 22.93 -10.09 14.12
CA ALA A 129 24.15 -9.64 14.78
C ALA A 129 25.02 -8.90 13.75
N ILE A 130 25.80 -7.92 14.21
CA ILE A 130 26.70 -7.14 13.34
C ILE A 130 27.71 -8.08 12.65
N GLU A 131 28.05 -9.18 13.32
CA GLU A 131 28.83 -10.29 12.75
C GLU A 131 27.99 -11.57 12.87
N MET A 132 27.71 -12.20 11.74
CA MET A 132 27.02 -13.48 11.68
C MET A 132 27.97 -14.51 11.06
N ASP A 133 28.10 -15.67 11.70
CA ASP A 133 28.78 -16.82 11.11
C ASP A 133 28.08 -17.21 9.78
N ALA A 134 28.86 -17.49 8.75
CA ALA A 134 28.38 -17.88 7.43
C ALA A 134 27.42 -19.07 7.47
N LYS A 135 27.63 -20.03 8.37
CA LYS A 135 26.73 -21.16 8.60
C LYS A 135 25.37 -20.71 9.17
N ALA A 136 25.38 -19.75 10.09
CA ALA A 136 24.13 -19.17 10.61
C ALA A 136 23.35 -18.45 9.50
N VAL A 137 24.03 -17.68 8.66
CA VAL A 137 23.40 -17.00 7.49
C VAL A 137 22.79 -18.02 6.53
N ALA A 138 23.53 -19.09 6.21
CA ALA A 138 23.03 -20.15 5.32
C ALA A 138 21.79 -20.84 5.90
N ASN A 139 21.77 -21.12 7.19
CA ASN A 139 20.61 -21.70 7.87
C ASN A 139 19.40 -20.73 7.83
N TYR A 140 19.62 -19.43 8.09
CA TYR A 140 18.55 -18.43 7.99
C TYR A 140 17.95 -18.32 6.58
N LEU A 141 18.79 -18.33 5.55
CA LEU A 141 18.33 -18.29 4.16
C LEU A 141 17.55 -19.58 3.81
N SER A 142 18.01 -20.72 4.26
CA SER A 142 17.33 -22.01 4.07
C SER A 142 15.95 -22.01 4.74
N ASP A 143 15.88 -21.59 5.98
CA ASP A 143 14.61 -21.50 6.75
C ASP A 143 13.65 -20.49 6.10
N ALA A 144 14.14 -19.31 5.71
CA ALA A 144 13.34 -18.29 5.03
C ALA A 144 12.78 -18.82 3.70
N ASN A 145 13.61 -19.46 2.90
CA ASN A 145 13.20 -20.06 1.63
C ASN A 145 12.14 -21.15 1.84
N ALA A 146 12.28 -21.99 2.85
CA ALA A 146 11.32 -23.04 3.18
C ALA A 146 9.96 -22.43 3.59
N ILE A 147 9.97 -21.39 4.41
CA ILE A 147 8.75 -20.68 4.84
C ILE A 147 8.08 -19.99 3.65
N VAL A 148 8.84 -19.27 2.83
CA VAL A 148 8.34 -18.61 1.63
C VAL A 148 7.75 -19.61 0.66
N LYS A 149 8.42 -20.72 0.40
CA LYS A 149 7.94 -21.80 -0.47
C LYS A 149 6.63 -22.39 0.07
N LYS A 150 6.52 -22.60 1.37
CA LYS A 150 5.31 -23.11 2.01
C LYS A 150 4.16 -22.09 1.95
N ALA A 151 4.42 -20.81 2.22
CA ALA A 151 3.43 -19.74 2.15
C ALA A 151 2.96 -19.46 0.71
N ALA A 152 3.87 -19.50 -0.25
CA ALA A 152 3.56 -19.30 -1.68
C ALA A 152 2.79 -20.49 -2.29
N GLY A 153 2.80 -21.66 -1.65
CA GLY A 153 2.14 -22.86 -2.15
C GLY A 153 2.62 -23.24 -3.55
N LYS A 154 1.68 -23.66 -4.42
CA LYS A 154 2.01 -24.07 -5.80
C LYS A 154 2.55 -22.92 -6.68
N PHE A 155 2.35 -21.66 -6.32
CA PHE A 155 2.89 -20.50 -7.05
C PHE A 155 4.39 -20.27 -6.80
N GLY A 156 4.95 -20.81 -5.73
CA GLY A 156 6.39 -20.69 -5.41
C GLY A 156 7.33 -21.49 -6.33
N MET A 157 6.81 -22.21 -7.32
CA MET A 157 7.62 -22.95 -8.28
C MET A 157 8.05 -22.14 -9.51
N VAL A 158 7.76 -20.82 -9.56
CA VAL A 158 8.05 -19.96 -10.73
C VAL A 158 8.98 -18.80 -10.33
N ALA A 159 9.84 -18.96 -9.36
CA ALA A 159 10.98 -18.07 -9.18
C ALA A 159 12.23 -18.72 -9.81
N PRO A 160 12.96 -18.00 -10.68
CA PRO A 160 14.18 -18.48 -11.30
C PRO A 160 15.27 -18.76 -10.27
#